data_1817c2bee79865f8072a2910ee1b663c
#
_entry.id   1817c2bee79865f8072a2910ee1b663c
#
_cell.length_a   1.000
_cell.length_b   1.000
_cell.length_c   1.000
_cell.angle_alpha   90.00
_cell.angle_beta   90.00
_cell.angle_gamma   90.00
#
_symmetry.space_group_name_H-M   'P 1'
#
loop_
_entity.id
_entity.type
_entity.pdbx_description
1 polymer ?
#
loop_
_entity_poly.entity_id
_entity_poly.type
_entity_poly.pdbx_seq_one_letter_code
_entity_poly.pdbx_strand_id
1 'polypeptide(L)'
;MAGTGHTPEEALALLKRGAEEIVPEEELLAKLKEGRPLTVKLGADPTRPDLHLGHAVVLRKMRQFQELGHKVVLIIGDFTGMIGDPSRRATPRPPLTLEETRENAKTYVAQAGKILRQEPHLFELRYNSEWLEGLTFKEVVRLTSLMTVAQMLEREDFKKRYEAGIPISLHELLYPFAQAYDSVAIRADVEMGGTDQRFNLLVGREVQRAYGQSPQVCFLMPLLVGLDGREKMSKSLDNYIGLTEPPEAMFKKLMRVPDPLLPSYFRLLTDLEEEEIEALLKAGPVPAHRVLARLLTAAYALPQIPPRIDRAFYESLGYAWEAFGRDKEAGPEEVRRAEARYDEVAKGGIPEEIPEVTIPASELKEGRIWVARLFTLAGLTPSNAEARRLIQNRGLRLDGEVLTDPMLQVDLSRPRILQRGKDRFVRVRLSD
;
A
#
# COMPACT_ATOMS: atom_id res chain seq x y z
N MET A 1 -18.13 6.43 26.31
CA MET A 1 -17.52 5.23 25.72
C MET A 1 -18.12 4.01 26.41
N ALA A 2 -19.16 3.45 25.84
CA ALA A 2 -19.76 2.22 26.35
C ALA A 2 -18.92 1.04 25.85
N GLY A 3 -18.13 0.42 26.72
CA GLY A 3 -17.67 -0.95 26.53
C GLY A 3 -16.25 -1.26 26.06
N THR A 4 -15.34 -0.30 25.88
CA THR A 4 -13.96 -0.63 25.42
C THR A 4 -12.97 -0.88 26.56
N GLY A 5 -13.34 -0.62 27.81
CA GLY A 5 -12.49 -0.86 28.98
C GLY A 5 -11.28 0.06 29.13
N HIS A 6 -11.05 1.00 28.22
CA HIS A 6 -9.92 1.94 28.25
C HIS A 6 -10.33 3.30 28.80
N THR A 7 -9.48 3.91 29.62
CA THR A 7 -9.58 5.32 29.97
C THR A 7 -9.18 6.18 28.75
N PRO A 8 -9.55 7.48 28.71
CA PRO A 8 -9.10 8.38 27.63
C PRO A 8 -7.58 8.46 27.51
N GLU A 9 -6.87 8.41 28.61
CA GLU A 9 -5.40 8.42 28.65
C GLU A 9 -4.79 7.14 28.07
N GLU A 10 -5.35 5.98 28.41
CA GLU A 10 -4.94 4.69 27.84
C GLU A 10 -5.25 4.62 26.35
N ALA A 11 -6.41 5.12 25.93
CA ALA A 11 -6.78 5.20 24.51
C ALA A 11 -5.81 6.10 23.75
N LEU A 12 -5.44 7.27 24.30
CA LEU A 12 -4.44 8.16 23.69
C LEU A 12 -3.08 7.47 23.60
N ALA A 13 -2.62 6.79 24.64
CA ALA A 13 -1.35 6.07 24.63
C ALA A 13 -1.31 4.99 23.55
N LEU A 14 -2.40 4.23 23.39
CA LEU A 14 -2.53 3.23 22.33
C LEU A 14 -2.49 3.86 20.94
N LEU A 15 -3.21 4.96 20.72
CA LEU A 15 -3.27 5.66 19.43
C LEU A 15 -1.94 6.31 19.05
N LYS A 16 -1.19 6.84 20.03
CA LYS A 16 0.12 7.48 19.80
C LYS A 16 1.18 6.53 19.27
N ARG A 17 1.07 5.24 19.57
CA ARG A 17 2.05 4.25 19.14
C ARG A 17 2.18 4.23 17.62
N GLY A 18 3.38 4.47 17.10
CA GLY A 18 3.67 4.53 15.68
C GLY A 18 3.17 5.78 14.95
N ALA A 19 2.50 6.72 15.63
CA ALA A 19 2.18 8.02 15.06
C ALA A 19 3.43 8.89 14.95
N GLU A 20 3.55 9.65 13.86
CA GLU A 20 4.63 10.61 13.67
C GLU A 20 4.33 11.93 14.39
N GLU A 21 3.13 12.44 14.21
CA GLU A 21 2.70 13.72 14.78
C GLU A 21 1.18 13.74 15.01
N ILE A 22 0.75 14.30 16.13
CA ILE A 22 -0.66 14.53 16.44
C ILE A 22 -0.81 16.01 16.76
N VAL A 23 -1.57 16.76 15.97
CA VAL A 23 -1.67 18.23 16.06
C VAL A 23 -3.10 18.68 16.29
N PRO A 24 -3.41 19.27 17.45
CA PRO A 24 -2.65 19.20 18.70
C PRO A 24 -3.06 17.98 19.52
N GLU A 25 -2.10 17.39 20.20
CA GLU A 25 -2.32 16.16 21.00
C GLU A 25 -3.30 16.37 22.16
N GLU A 26 -3.22 17.51 22.81
CA GLU A 26 -4.11 17.87 23.92
C GLU A 26 -5.56 17.98 23.50
N GLU A 27 -5.85 18.38 22.26
CA GLU A 27 -7.22 18.40 21.73
C GLU A 27 -7.75 16.99 21.47
N LEU A 28 -6.89 16.04 21.08
CA LEU A 28 -7.30 14.64 20.94
C LEU A 28 -7.72 14.07 22.30
N LEU A 29 -6.92 14.31 23.35
CA LEU A 29 -7.28 13.86 24.69
C LEU A 29 -8.59 14.51 25.16
N ALA A 30 -8.79 15.81 24.91
CA ALA A 30 -10.03 16.51 25.24
C ALA A 30 -11.24 15.88 24.55
N LYS A 31 -11.14 15.58 23.26
CA LYS A 31 -12.20 14.91 22.49
C LYS A 31 -12.48 13.49 23.00
N LEU A 32 -11.46 12.72 23.37
CA LEU A 32 -11.61 11.39 23.96
C LEU A 32 -12.35 11.46 25.29
N LYS A 33 -12.10 12.50 26.11
CA LYS A 33 -12.79 12.74 27.40
C LYS A 33 -14.26 13.11 27.26
N GLU A 34 -14.71 13.56 26.09
CA GLU A 34 -16.14 13.79 25.84
C GLU A 34 -16.98 12.52 25.91
N GLY A 35 -16.38 11.33 25.80
CA GLY A 35 -17.03 10.04 25.94
C GLY A 35 -17.98 9.65 24.80
N ARG A 36 -18.03 10.42 23.72
CA ARG A 36 -18.81 10.11 22.52
C ARG A 36 -17.94 9.46 21.43
N PRO A 37 -18.54 8.75 20.48
CA PRO A 37 -17.82 8.34 19.27
C PRO A 37 -17.29 9.56 18.50
N LEU A 38 -16.01 9.54 18.15
CA LEU A 38 -15.40 10.55 17.29
C LEU A 38 -15.59 10.17 15.81
N THR A 39 -15.70 11.17 14.95
CA THR A 39 -15.68 11.01 13.50
C THR A 39 -14.23 11.11 13.01
N VAL A 40 -13.68 9.99 12.56
CA VAL A 40 -12.31 9.86 12.07
C VAL A 40 -12.32 9.78 10.54
N LYS A 41 -11.77 10.78 9.89
CA LYS A 41 -11.80 10.96 8.44
C LYS A 41 -10.50 10.48 7.78
N LEU A 42 -10.65 9.82 6.64
CA LEU A 42 -9.60 9.66 5.64
C LEU A 42 -10.16 9.98 4.26
N GLY A 43 -9.53 10.90 3.56
CA GLY A 43 -9.77 11.16 2.14
C GLY A 43 -8.83 10.32 1.27
N ALA A 44 -9.37 9.73 0.22
CA ALA A 44 -8.60 8.95 -0.75
C ALA A 44 -9.07 9.24 -2.18
N ASP A 45 -8.16 9.73 -3.00
CA ASP A 45 -8.39 9.89 -4.43
C ASP A 45 -8.08 8.56 -5.14
N PRO A 46 -9.05 7.92 -5.78
CA PRO A 46 -8.88 6.63 -6.41
C PRO A 46 -8.16 6.75 -7.76
N THR A 47 -6.96 7.30 -7.74
CA THR A 47 -6.14 7.49 -8.94
C THR A 47 -5.60 6.18 -9.52
N ARG A 48 -5.59 5.12 -8.70
CA ARG A 48 -5.20 3.76 -9.07
C ARG A 48 -6.00 2.75 -8.26
N PRO A 49 -6.37 1.59 -8.86
CA PRO A 49 -7.30 0.65 -8.23
C PRO A 49 -6.73 -0.14 -7.05
N ASP A 50 -5.40 -0.21 -6.86
CA ASP A 50 -4.81 -1.10 -5.87
C ASP A 50 -4.12 -0.37 -4.71
N LEU A 51 -4.32 -0.91 -3.52
CA LEU A 51 -3.66 -0.50 -2.29
C LEU A 51 -2.39 -1.32 -2.02
N HIS A 52 -1.47 -0.75 -1.27
CA HIS A 52 -0.25 -1.38 -0.83
C HIS A 52 -0.01 -1.17 0.68
N LEU A 53 1.02 -1.81 1.25
CA LEU A 53 1.32 -1.75 2.69
C LEU A 53 1.52 -0.32 3.21
N GLY A 54 1.94 0.63 2.38
CA GLY A 54 2.00 2.04 2.76
C GLY A 54 0.64 2.62 3.12
N HIS A 55 -0.43 2.24 2.41
CA HIS A 55 -1.81 2.60 2.78
C HIS A 55 -2.28 1.86 4.04
N ALA A 56 -1.81 0.63 4.24
CA ALA A 56 -2.14 -0.16 5.41
C ALA A 56 -1.71 0.52 6.72
N VAL A 57 -0.63 1.29 6.72
CA VAL A 57 -0.16 2.05 7.89
C VAL A 57 -1.27 2.94 8.45
N VAL A 58 -1.90 3.75 7.59
CA VAL A 58 -3.00 4.65 7.99
C VAL A 58 -4.27 3.85 8.29
N LEU A 59 -4.65 2.90 7.43
CA LEU A 59 -5.87 2.12 7.59
C LEU A 59 -5.87 1.28 8.88
N ARG A 60 -4.73 0.72 9.26
CA ARG A 60 -4.59 -0.01 10.53
C ARG A 60 -4.75 0.91 11.74
N LYS A 61 -4.24 2.13 11.68
CA LYS A 61 -4.46 3.14 12.73
C LYS A 61 -5.94 3.49 12.84
N MET A 62 -6.63 3.66 11.71
CA MET A 62 -8.08 3.87 11.70
C MET A 62 -8.85 2.69 12.28
N ARG A 63 -8.41 1.46 12.02
CA ARG A 63 -8.97 0.27 12.67
C ARG A 63 -8.84 0.33 14.20
N GLN A 64 -7.73 0.83 14.74
CA GLN A 64 -7.56 1.03 16.17
C GLN A 64 -8.59 2.03 16.74
N PHE A 65 -8.90 3.11 16.01
CA PHE A 65 -10.01 4.00 16.39
C PHE A 65 -11.36 3.26 16.42
N GLN A 66 -11.63 2.39 15.46
CA GLN A 66 -12.84 1.58 15.44
C GLN A 66 -12.92 0.61 16.63
N GLU A 67 -11.81 -0.03 17.01
CA GLU A 67 -11.75 -0.90 18.20
C GLU A 67 -12.00 -0.12 19.50
N LEU A 68 -11.73 1.18 19.51
CA LEU A 68 -12.06 2.09 20.61
C LEU A 68 -13.50 2.65 20.53
N GLY A 69 -14.32 2.21 19.56
CA GLY A 69 -15.71 2.60 19.40
C GLY A 69 -15.93 3.90 18.62
N HIS A 70 -14.92 4.40 17.92
CA HIS A 70 -15.03 5.58 17.06
C HIS A 70 -15.47 5.22 15.64
N LYS A 71 -16.10 6.17 14.96
CA LYS A 71 -16.60 5.99 13.59
C LYS A 71 -15.58 6.48 12.56
N VAL A 72 -15.19 5.61 11.66
CA VAL A 72 -14.36 5.93 10.50
C VAL A 72 -15.24 6.36 9.34
N VAL A 73 -14.91 7.49 8.73
CA VAL A 73 -15.51 7.95 7.47
C VAL A 73 -14.43 7.94 6.40
N LEU A 74 -14.55 7.04 5.45
CA LEU A 74 -13.71 6.98 4.27
C LEU A 74 -14.38 7.83 3.18
N ILE A 75 -13.70 8.89 2.77
CA ILE A 75 -14.16 9.76 1.70
C ILE A 75 -13.41 9.40 0.41
N ILE A 76 -14.16 8.97 -0.57
CA ILE A 76 -13.64 8.78 -1.92
C ILE A 76 -13.67 10.13 -2.64
N GLY A 77 -12.50 10.57 -3.06
CA GLY A 77 -12.32 11.82 -3.79
C GLY A 77 -12.67 11.67 -5.27
N ASP A 78 -13.93 11.39 -5.60
CA ASP A 78 -14.36 11.31 -6.98
C ASP A 78 -14.39 12.72 -7.63
N PHE A 79 -14.64 13.76 -6.86
CA PHE A 79 -14.50 15.13 -7.32
C PHE A 79 -13.03 15.61 -7.27
N THR A 80 -12.35 15.45 -6.14
CA THR A 80 -10.95 15.87 -5.99
C THR A 80 -9.98 15.09 -6.87
N GLY A 81 -10.31 13.85 -7.22
CA GLY A 81 -9.56 13.05 -8.19
C GLY A 81 -9.49 13.68 -9.58
N MET A 82 -10.49 14.48 -9.96
CA MET A 82 -10.47 15.27 -11.21
C MET A 82 -9.47 16.43 -11.14
N ILE A 83 -9.28 17.05 -9.98
CA ILE A 83 -8.25 18.08 -9.76
C ILE A 83 -6.88 17.40 -9.70
N GLY A 84 -6.78 16.35 -8.91
CA GLY A 84 -5.58 15.60 -8.56
C GLY A 84 -4.74 16.28 -7.49
N ASP A 85 -4.29 15.49 -6.52
CA ASP A 85 -3.46 15.96 -5.41
C ASP A 85 -2.09 16.46 -5.92
N PRO A 86 -1.78 17.76 -5.77
CA PRO A 86 -0.50 18.34 -6.19
C PRO A 86 0.71 17.75 -5.44
N SER A 87 0.54 17.28 -4.18
CA SER A 87 1.63 16.72 -3.36
C SER A 87 2.28 15.47 -3.95
N ARG A 88 1.61 14.84 -4.89
CA ARG A 88 2.04 13.58 -5.51
C ARG A 88 2.67 13.74 -6.89
N ARG A 89 2.94 14.97 -7.37
CA ARG A 89 3.26 15.21 -8.78
C ARG A 89 4.47 16.10 -9.01
N ALA A 90 5.40 15.59 -9.80
CA ALA A 90 6.41 16.43 -10.48
C ALA A 90 5.88 17.01 -11.82
N THR A 91 4.83 16.42 -12.41
CA THR A 91 4.25 16.82 -13.70
C THR A 91 2.73 16.70 -13.69
N PRO A 92 2.00 17.60 -14.38
CA PRO A 92 0.56 17.49 -14.54
C PRO A 92 0.17 16.18 -15.23
N ARG A 93 -0.83 15.47 -14.68
CA ARG A 93 -1.49 14.35 -15.38
C ARG A 93 -2.81 14.84 -15.96
N PRO A 94 -3.31 14.23 -17.03
CA PRO A 94 -4.68 14.44 -17.45
C PRO A 94 -5.62 14.14 -16.27
N PRO A 95 -6.63 15.00 -16.02
CA PRO A 95 -7.62 14.72 -14.99
C PRO A 95 -8.39 13.45 -15.34
N LEU A 96 -8.68 12.64 -14.33
CA LEU A 96 -9.57 11.49 -14.49
C LEU A 96 -11.02 11.98 -14.63
N THR A 97 -11.83 11.23 -15.37
CA THR A 97 -13.26 11.45 -15.40
C THR A 97 -13.91 10.98 -14.09
N LEU A 98 -15.10 11.49 -13.79
CA LEU A 98 -15.87 11.03 -12.63
C LEU A 98 -16.17 9.52 -12.70
N GLU A 99 -16.42 8.98 -13.89
CA GLU A 99 -16.68 7.57 -14.11
C GLU A 99 -15.44 6.71 -13.84
N GLU A 100 -14.28 7.12 -14.33
CA GLU A 100 -13.00 6.44 -14.05
C GLU A 100 -12.67 6.44 -12.57
N THR A 101 -12.87 7.56 -11.86
CA THR A 101 -12.65 7.64 -10.42
C THR A 101 -13.59 6.73 -9.64
N ARG A 102 -14.85 6.63 -10.02
CA ARG A 102 -15.83 5.74 -9.40
C ARG A 102 -15.55 4.26 -9.64
N GLU A 103 -15.09 3.91 -10.83
CA GLU A 103 -14.69 2.52 -11.11
C GLU A 103 -13.46 2.10 -10.29
N ASN A 104 -12.44 2.95 -10.25
CA ASN A 104 -11.27 2.72 -9.41
C ASN A 104 -11.62 2.65 -7.92
N ALA A 105 -12.64 3.39 -7.47
CA ALA A 105 -13.09 3.40 -6.09
C ALA A 105 -13.62 2.05 -5.61
N LYS A 106 -14.25 1.27 -6.47
CA LYS A 106 -14.82 -0.04 -6.10
C LYS A 106 -13.75 -0.98 -5.55
N THR A 107 -12.63 -1.11 -6.25
CA THR A 107 -11.52 -1.96 -5.82
C THR A 107 -10.82 -1.40 -4.59
N TYR A 108 -10.69 -0.07 -4.51
CA TYR A 108 -10.13 0.62 -3.34
C TYR A 108 -10.94 0.30 -2.07
N VAL A 109 -12.25 0.45 -2.12
CA VAL A 109 -13.16 0.18 -1.00
C VAL A 109 -13.11 -1.29 -0.59
N ALA A 110 -13.10 -2.21 -1.55
CA ALA A 110 -13.01 -3.65 -1.27
C ALA A 110 -11.69 -4.00 -0.55
N GLN A 111 -10.57 -3.42 -0.97
CA GLN A 111 -9.27 -3.64 -0.33
C GLN A 111 -9.17 -2.98 1.05
N ALA A 112 -9.67 -1.76 1.22
CA ALA A 112 -9.75 -1.11 2.53
C ALA A 112 -10.63 -1.90 3.50
N GLY A 113 -11.68 -2.56 3.01
CA GLY A 113 -12.56 -3.44 3.77
C GLY A 113 -11.88 -4.70 4.34
N LYS A 114 -10.70 -5.08 3.83
CA LYS A 114 -9.89 -6.12 4.49
C LYS A 114 -9.34 -5.67 5.85
N ILE A 115 -9.12 -4.37 6.01
CA ILE A 115 -8.53 -3.78 7.22
C ILE A 115 -9.60 -3.18 8.11
N LEU A 116 -10.51 -2.37 7.55
CA LEU A 116 -11.53 -1.64 8.29
C LEU A 116 -12.76 -2.50 8.57
N ARG A 117 -13.32 -2.33 9.77
CA ARG A 117 -14.63 -2.88 10.12
C ARG A 117 -15.71 -2.18 9.30
N GLN A 118 -16.73 -2.94 8.89
CA GLN A 118 -17.77 -2.47 7.98
C GLN A 118 -19.13 -2.23 8.65
N GLU A 119 -19.22 -2.43 9.97
CA GLU A 119 -20.47 -2.22 10.71
C GLU A 119 -20.89 -0.73 10.64
N PRO A 120 -22.18 -0.43 10.36
CA PRO A 120 -22.64 0.94 10.09
C PRO A 120 -22.37 1.97 11.20
N HIS A 121 -22.24 1.52 12.44
CA HIS A 121 -21.93 2.40 13.57
C HIS A 121 -20.42 2.71 13.68
N LEU A 122 -19.56 1.95 13.00
CA LEU A 122 -18.10 2.10 13.00
C LEU A 122 -17.54 2.57 11.66
N PHE A 123 -18.31 2.46 10.58
CA PHE A 123 -17.83 2.75 9.22
C PHE A 123 -18.88 3.48 8.38
N GLU A 124 -18.44 4.45 7.62
CA GLU A 124 -19.24 5.13 6.62
C GLU A 124 -18.38 5.44 5.39
N LEU A 125 -18.93 5.13 4.22
CA LEU A 125 -18.33 5.48 2.93
C LEU A 125 -19.05 6.68 2.36
N ARG A 126 -18.31 7.72 1.97
CA ARG A 126 -18.86 8.94 1.35
C ARG A 126 -18.06 9.27 0.09
N TYR A 127 -18.70 10.01 -0.80
CA TYR A 127 -18.10 10.56 -2.01
C TYR A 127 -18.13 12.08 -1.92
N ASN A 128 -16.99 12.76 -2.14
CA ASN A 128 -16.98 14.20 -1.94
C ASN A 128 -17.68 15.00 -3.05
N SER A 129 -18.04 14.39 -4.17
CA SER A 129 -19.00 14.96 -5.13
C SER A 129 -20.36 15.25 -4.49
N GLU A 130 -20.76 14.53 -3.43
CA GLU A 130 -22.04 14.75 -2.73
C GLU A 130 -22.21 16.20 -2.24
N TRP A 131 -21.14 16.87 -1.90
CA TRP A 131 -21.16 18.26 -1.42
C TRP A 131 -20.37 19.23 -2.29
N LEU A 132 -19.31 18.81 -2.96
CA LEU A 132 -18.46 19.70 -3.77
C LEU A 132 -19.14 20.11 -5.09
N GLU A 133 -19.90 19.22 -5.74
CA GLU A 133 -20.63 19.55 -6.96
C GLU A 133 -21.71 20.59 -6.75
N GLY A 134 -22.29 20.64 -5.54
CA GLY A 134 -23.35 21.59 -5.19
C GLY A 134 -22.86 22.97 -4.78
N LEU A 135 -21.54 23.18 -4.62
CA LEU A 135 -21.00 24.47 -4.22
C LEU A 135 -21.22 25.52 -5.33
N THR A 136 -21.85 26.63 -4.97
CA THR A 136 -22.00 27.78 -5.86
C THR A 136 -20.66 28.51 -6.02
N PHE A 137 -20.50 29.27 -7.10
CA PHE A 137 -19.31 30.09 -7.29
C PHE A 137 -19.08 31.07 -6.12
N LYS A 138 -20.16 31.61 -5.53
CA LYS A 138 -20.11 32.47 -4.34
C LYS A 138 -19.49 31.72 -3.14
N GLU A 139 -19.87 30.48 -2.92
CA GLU A 139 -19.31 29.65 -1.83
C GLU A 139 -17.84 29.33 -2.08
N VAL A 140 -17.45 29.07 -3.31
CA VAL A 140 -16.03 28.85 -3.68
C VAL A 140 -15.22 30.12 -3.43
N VAL A 141 -15.72 31.30 -3.79
CA VAL A 141 -15.07 32.59 -3.50
C VAL A 141 -14.90 32.77 -1.99
N ARG A 142 -15.96 32.51 -1.20
CA ARG A 142 -15.86 32.55 0.28
C ARG A 142 -14.82 31.61 0.82
N LEU A 143 -14.82 30.36 0.36
CA LEU A 143 -13.90 29.33 0.79
C LEU A 143 -12.43 29.70 0.49
N THR A 144 -12.16 30.14 -0.73
CA THR A 144 -10.81 30.52 -1.16
C THR A 144 -10.32 31.83 -0.55
N SER A 145 -11.21 32.72 -0.06
CA SER A 145 -10.85 33.95 0.65
C SER A 145 -10.22 33.70 2.04
N LEU A 146 -10.27 32.46 2.54
CA LEU A 146 -9.74 32.10 3.86
C LEU A 146 -8.22 32.00 3.91
N MET A 147 -7.55 31.92 2.76
CA MET A 147 -6.09 31.85 2.66
C MET A 147 -5.56 32.75 1.55
N THR A 148 -4.31 33.19 1.73
CA THR A 148 -3.60 33.96 0.72
C THR A 148 -2.78 33.03 -0.20
N VAL A 149 -2.40 33.53 -1.38
CA VAL A 149 -1.47 32.83 -2.28
C VAL A 149 -0.14 32.57 -1.58
N ALA A 150 0.36 33.53 -0.80
CA ALA A 150 1.61 33.35 -0.06
C ALA A 150 1.55 32.16 0.92
N GLN A 151 0.45 32.03 1.68
CA GLN A 151 0.24 30.90 2.56
C GLN A 151 0.14 29.58 1.79
N MET A 152 -0.50 29.57 0.62
CA MET A 152 -0.60 28.39 -0.22
C MET A 152 0.77 27.96 -0.76
N LEU A 153 1.65 28.93 -1.07
CA LEU A 153 3.02 28.68 -1.51
C LEU A 153 3.99 28.23 -0.38
N GLU A 154 3.55 28.24 0.88
CA GLU A 154 4.31 27.60 1.97
C GLU A 154 4.29 26.07 1.88
N ARG A 155 3.33 25.51 1.15
CA ARG A 155 3.31 24.08 0.89
C ARG A 155 4.54 23.68 0.05
N GLU A 156 5.29 22.69 0.53
CA GLU A 156 6.63 22.35 0.05
C GLU A 156 6.67 22.06 -1.47
N ASP A 157 5.69 21.33 -1.99
CA ASP A 157 5.61 21.00 -3.41
C ASP A 157 5.29 22.21 -4.28
N PHE A 158 4.37 23.08 -3.86
CA PHE A 158 4.11 24.35 -4.55
C PHE A 158 5.32 25.28 -4.51
N LYS A 159 5.98 25.39 -3.36
CA LYS A 159 7.17 26.21 -3.20
C LYS A 159 8.28 25.75 -4.14
N LYS A 160 8.60 24.46 -4.14
CA LYS A 160 9.63 23.86 -5.02
C LYS A 160 9.32 24.10 -6.50
N ARG A 161 8.08 23.90 -6.92
CA ARG A 161 7.66 24.13 -8.31
C ARG A 161 7.73 25.60 -8.69
N TYR A 162 7.27 26.48 -7.81
CA TYR A 162 7.32 27.93 -8.04
C TYR A 162 8.76 28.42 -8.18
N GLU A 163 9.65 28.03 -7.28
CA GLU A 163 11.08 28.37 -7.31
C GLU A 163 11.80 27.80 -8.52
N ALA A 164 11.39 26.62 -8.99
CA ALA A 164 11.95 25.98 -10.18
C ALA A 164 11.34 26.49 -11.51
N GLY A 165 10.38 27.41 -11.46
CA GLY A 165 9.67 27.91 -12.65
C GLY A 165 8.76 26.85 -13.29
N ILE A 166 8.39 25.80 -12.57
CA ILE A 166 7.46 24.76 -13.04
C ILE A 166 6.04 25.28 -12.90
N PRO A 167 5.22 25.25 -13.98
CA PRO A 167 3.86 25.78 -13.95
C PRO A 167 2.98 25.16 -12.85
N ILE A 168 2.21 26.01 -12.17
CA ILE A 168 1.16 25.62 -11.22
C ILE A 168 -0.16 26.13 -11.78
N SER A 169 -1.07 25.22 -12.07
CA SER A 169 -2.39 25.58 -12.55
C SER A 169 -3.28 26.07 -11.40
N LEU A 170 -4.12 27.07 -11.65
CA LEU A 170 -4.98 27.66 -10.60
C LEU A 170 -5.89 26.62 -9.92
N HIS A 171 -6.40 25.63 -10.65
CA HIS A 171 -7.24 24.57 -10.07
C HIS A 171 -6.50 23.72 -9.04
N GLU A 172 -5.16 23.56 -9.16
CA GLU A 172 -4.37 22.83 -8.18
C GLU A 172 -4.36 23.52 -6.81
N LEU A 173 -4.46 24.85 -6.79
CA LEU A 173 -4.56 25.64 -5.55
C LEU A 173 -5.92 25.46 -4.85
N LEU A 174 -6.94 24.96 -5.55
CA LEU A 174 -8.25 24.65 -4.98
C LEU A 174 -8.27 23.29 -4.24
N TYR A 175 -7.34 22.41 -4.53
CA TYR A 175 -7.33 21.07 -3.93
C TYR A 175 -7.31 21.08 -2.40
N PRO A 176 -6.42 21.82 -1.71
CA PRO A 176 -6.43 21.87 -0.25
C PRO A 176 -7.75 22.37 0.34
N PHE A 177 -8.44 23.32 -0.35
CA PHE A 177 -9.74 23.80 0.07
C PHE A 177 -10.85 22.76 -0.10
N ALA A 178 -10.83 22.00 -1.19
CA ALA A 178 -11.78 20.94 -1.43
C ALA A 178 -11.65 19.84 -0.35
N GLN A 179 -10.43 19.42 -0.03
CA GLN A 179 -10.16 18.47 1.06
C GLN A 179 -10.58 19.02 2.43
N ALA A 180 -10.35 20.31 2.68
CA ALA A 180 -10.76 20.98 3.91
C ALA A 180 -12.29 21.03 4.04
N TYR A 181 -13.00 21.28 2.95
CA TYR A 181 -14.44 21.31 2.95
C TYR A 181 -15.06 19.92 3.20
N ASP A 182 -14.39 18.85 2.79
CA ASP A 182 -14.77 17.47 3.18
C ASP A 182 -14.89 17.35 4.71
N SER A 183 -13.95 17.92 5.44
CA SER A 183 -13.95 17.92 6.92
C SER A 183 -15.12 18.74 7.49
N VAL A 184 -15.49 19.84 6.84
CA VAL A 184 -16.67 20.63 7.20
C VAL A 184 -17.95 19.83 6.96
N ALA A 185 -18.07 19.20 5.81
CA ALA A 185 -19.26 18.46 5.39
C ALA A 185 -19.61 17.32 6.35
N ILE A 186 -18.61 16.59 6.84
CA ILE A 186 -18.81 15.45 7.77
C ILE A 186 -18.58 15.82 9.24
N ARG A 187 -18.22 17.04 9.55
CA ARG A 187 -17.85 17.49 10.91
C ARG A 187 -16.77 16.61 11.53
N ALA A 188 -15.66 16.43 10.81
CA ALA A 188 -14.59 15.57 11.25
C ALA A 188 -13.99 16.00 12.60
N ASP A 189 -13.83 15.05 13.52
CA ASP A 189 -13.12 15.25 14.80
C ASP A 189 -11.62 15.02 14.65
N VAL A 190 -11.25 14.07 13.78
CA VAL A 190 -9.88 13.68 13.50
C VAL A 190 -9.74 13.47 12.00
N GLU A 191 -8.71 14.02 11.38
CA GLU A 191 -8.32 13.67 10.01
C GLU A 191 -6.99 12.94 10.02
N MET A 192 -6.98 11.79 9.33
CA MET A 192 -5.81 10.93 9.20
C MET A 192 -5.10 11.20 7.88
N GLY A 193 -3.78 11.08 7.90
CA GLY A 193 -2.97 11.14 6.70
C GLY A 193 -1.52 10.72 6.93
N GLY A 194 -0.77 10.56 5.86
CA GLY A 194 0.68 10.50 5.93
C GLY A 194 1.28 11.88 6.19
N THR A 195 2.55 11.94 6.59
CA THR A 195 3.26 13.21 6.85
C THR A 195 3.28 14.16 5.65
N ASP A 196 3.18 13.62 4.43
CA ASP A 196 3.06 14.40 3.18
C ASP A 196 1.74 15.16 3.06
N GLN A 197 0.73 14.86 3.89
CA GLN A 197 -0.58 15.51 3.91
C GLN A 197 -0.71 16.61 4.99
N ARG A 198 0.35 16.88 5.75
CA ARG A 198 0.31 17.78 6.91
C ARG A 198 -0.31 19.15 6.59
N PHE A 199 0.11 19.77 5.51
CA PHE A 199 -0.42 21.07 5.09
C PHE A 199 -1.94 21.01 4.85
N ASN A 200 -2.41 20.04 4.07
CA ASN A 200 -3.83 19.89 3.75
C ASN A 200 -4.69 19.68 5.00
N LEU A 201 -4.20 18.85 5.95
CA LEU A 201 -4.93 18.60 7.19
C LEU A 201 -5.02 19.85 8.06
N LEU A 202 -3.97 20.66 8.11
CA LEU A 202 -3.97 21.94 8.83
C LEU A 202 -4.92 22.95 8.20
N VAL A 203 -5.01 23.01 6.88
CA VAL A 203 -6.00 23.85 6.18
C VAL A 203 -7.43 23.46 6.59
N GLY A 204 -7.68 22.16 6.78
CA GLY A 204 -8.97 21.65 7.27
C GLY A 204 -9.37 22.26 8.62
N ARG A 205 -8.43 22.41 9.54
CA ARG A 205 -8.68 23.09 10.83
C ARG A 205 -9.13 24.54 10.68
N GLU A 206 -8.42 25.29 9.84
CA GLU A 206 -8.72 26.72 9.61
C GLU A 206 -10.08 26.90 8.94
N VAL A 207 -10.39 26.07 7.96
CA VAL A 207 -11.68 26.11 7.27
C VAL A 207 -12.82 25.73 8.22
N GLN A 208 -12.67 24.69 9.04
CA GLN A 208 -13.68 24.33 10.04
C GLN A 208 -13.96 25.49 11.02
N ARG A 209 -12.92 26.17 11.51
CA ARG A 209 -13.10 27.37 12.37
C ARG A 209 -13.92 28.45 11.66
N ALA A 210 -13.61 28.75 10.41
CA ALA A 210 -14.33 29.76 9.63
C ALA A 210 -15.79 29.38 9.38
N TYR A 211 -16.13 28.09 9.41
CA TYR A 211 -17.49 27.57 9.34
C TYR A 211 -18.14 27.34 10.72
N GLY A 212 -17.51 27.80 11.81
CA GLY A 212 -18.06 27.73 13.17
C GLY A 212 -18.02 26.33 13.78
N GLN A 213 -17.16 25.48 13.30
CA GLN A 213 -16.97 24.12 13.82
C GLN A 213 -15.74 24.03 14.73
N SER A 214 -15.77 23.08 15.69
CA SER A 214 -14.58 22.68 16.42
C SER A 214 -13.56 22.07 15.42
N PRO A 215 -12.29 22.55 15.42
CA PRO A 215 -11.32 22.07 14.47
C PRO A 215 -10.94 20.61 14.73
N GLN A 216 -10.71 19.88 13.66
CA GLN A 216 -10.22 18.50 13.71
C GLN A 216 -8.80 18.41 14.26
N VAL A 217 -8.49 17.28 14.87
CA VAL A 217 -7.12 16.91 15.17
C VAL A 217 -6.48 16.33 13.91
N CYS A 218 -5.28 16.80 13.57
CA CYS A 218 -4.50 16.26 12.47
C CYS A 218 -3.65 15.11 12.97
N PHE A 219 -3.94 13.90 12.50
CA PHE A 219 -3.25 12.70 12.93
C PHE A 219 -2.36 12.16 11.81
N LEU A 220 -1.05 12.29 11.95
CA LEU A 220 -0.08 12.02 10.91
C LEU A 220 0.69 10.72 11.18
N MET A 221 0.65 9.81 10.21
CA MET A 221 1.42 8.58 10.23
C MET A 221 2.67 8.72 9.38
N PRO A 222 3.78 8.04 9.76
CA PRO A 222 4.98 7.98 8.94
C PRO A 222 4.68 7.38 7.56
N LEU A 223 5.44 7.79 6.56
CA LEU A 223 5.44 7.18 5.25
C LEU A 223 6.28 5.89 5.29
N LEU A 224 5.73 4.80 4.80
CA LEU A 224 6.46 3.55 4.68
C LEU A 224 7.43 3.62 3.50
N VAL A 225 8.72 3.42 3.74
CA VAL A 225 9.73 3.34 2.69
C VAL A 225 9.58 2.02 1.94
N GLY A 226 9.67 2.07 0.62
CA GLY A 226 9.50 0.92 -0.25
C GLY A 226 10.71 -0.01 -0.33
N LEU A 227 10.62 -1.03 -1.18
CA LEU A 227 11.64 -2.08 -1.34
C LEU A 227 12.97 -1.57 -1.93
N ASP A 228 13.00 -0.38 -2.51
CA ASP A 228 14.23 0.30 -2.95
C ASP A 228 15.07 0.86 -1.79
N GLY A 229 14.52 0.89 -0.58
CA GLY A 229 15.20 1.35 0.64
C GLY A 229 15.37 2.87 0.75
N ARG A 230 14.76 3.65 -0.14
CA ARG A 230 14.96 5.11 -0.22
C ARG A 230 13.66 5.90 -0.33
N GLU A 231 12.85 5.57 -1.33
CA GLU A 231 11.63 6.31 -1.64
C GLU A 231 10.43 5.72 -0.90
N LYS A 232 9.43 6.56 -0.62
CA LYS A 232 8.16 6.07 -0.08
C LYS A 232 7.58 4.98 -0.99
N MET A 233 6.92 4.01 -0.38
CA MET A 233 6.26 2.94 -1.12
C MET A 233 5.23 3.50 -2.10
N SER A 234 5.37 3.15 -3.37
CA SER A 234 4.51 3.63 -4.45
C SER A 234 4.47 2.65 -5.62
N LYS A 235 3.30 2.47 -6.21
CA LYS A 235 3.15 1.71 -7.46
C LYS A 235 3.94 2.31 -8.63
N SER A 236 4.02 3.64 -8.72
CA SER A 236 4.74 4.31 -9.80
C SER A 236 6.25 4.06 -9.78
N LEU A 237 6.80 3.73 -8.61
CA LEU A 237 8.22 3.43 -8.40
C LEU A 237 8.52 1.93 -8.40
N ASP A 238 7.50 1.08 -8.56
CA ASP A 238 7.63 -0.39 -8.52
C ASP A 238 8.36 -0.92 -7.26
N ASN A 239 8.26 -0.19 -6.14
CA ASN A 239 8.88 -0.50 -4.85
C ASN A 239 7.85 -0.95 -3.80
N TYR A 240 6.68 -1.40 -4.21
CA TYR A 240 5.53 -1.64 -3.35
C TYR A 240 5.25 -3.13 -3.10
N ILE A 241 4.48 -3.39 -2.03
CA ILE A 241 3.85 -4.67 -1.73
C ILE A 241 2.35 -4.43 -1.67
N GLY A 242 1.60 -5.04 -2.61
CA GLY A 242 0.14 -4.88 -2.71
C GLY A 242 -0.60 -5.67 -1.63
N LEU A 243 -1.75 -5.16 -1.18
CA LEU A 243 -2.58 -5.84 -0.15
C LEU A 243 -3.21 -7.14 -0.65
N THR A 244 -3.37 -7.27 -1.95
CA THR A 244 -4.04 -8.41 -2.60
C THR A 244 -3.08 -9.28 -3.41
N GLU A 245 -1.79 -9.15 -3.18
CA GLU A 245 -0.82 -10.01 -3.82
C GLU A 245 -0.99 -11.47 -3.36
N PRO A 246 -0.76 -12.45 -4.25
CA PRO A 246 -0.73 -13.86 -3.84
C PRO A 246 0.29 -14.09 -2.72
N PRO A 247 0.06 -15.06 -1.82
CA PRO A 247 0.95 -15.35 -0.70
C PRO A 247 2.43 -15.50 -1.08
N GLU A 248 2.73 -16.17 -2.19
CA GLU A 248 4.09 -16.36 -2.67
C GLU A 248 4.77 -15.04 -3.07
N ALA A 249 4.02 -14.15 -3.71
CA ALA A 249 4.54 -12.85 -4.12
C ALA A 249 4.77 -11.94 -2.91
N MET A 250 3.81 -11.89 -1.98
CA MET A 250 3.91 -11.10 -0.75
C MET A 250 5.07 -11.60 0.13
N PHE A 251 5.14 -12.90 0.39
CA PHE A 251 6.21 -13.51 1.19
C PHE A 251 7.60 -13.18 0.60
N LYS A 252 7.77 -13.39 -0.70
CA LYS A 252 9.02 -13.10 -1.40
C LYS A 252 9.43 -11.63 -1.29
N LYS A 253 8.49 -10.70 -1.45
CA LYS A 253 8.76 -9.26 -1.34
C LYS A 253 9.13 -8.87 0.09
N LEU A 254 8.45 -9.43 1.09
CA LEU A 254 8.75 -9.18 2.50
C LEU A 254 10.14 -9.70 2.91
N MET A 255 10.56 -10.85 2.36
CA MET A 255 11.92 -11.36 2.54
C MET A 255 13.01 -10.48 1.89
N ARG A 256 12.63 -9.52 1.04
CA ARG A 256 13.54 -8.60 0.33
C ARG A 256 13.52 -7.17 0.88
N VAL A 257 12.74 -6.93 1.93
CA VAL A 257 12.76 -5.64 2.63
C VAL A 257 14.20 -5.36 3.08
N PRO A 258 14.78 -4.18 2.79
CA PRO A 258 16.11 -3.85 3.27
C PRO A 258 16.23 -3.95 4.79
N ASP A 259 17.28 -4.60 5.30
CA ASP A 259 17.48 -4.86 6.72
C ASP A 259 17.28 -3.60 7.61
N PRO A 260 17.79 -2.41 7.25
CA PRO A 260 17.60 -1.20 8.05
C PRO A 260 16.14 -0.77 8.21
N LEU A 261 15.23 -1.23 7.33
CA LEU A 261 13.80 -0.91 7.37
C LEU A 261 12.98 -1.87 8.23
N LEU A 262 13.51 -3.02 8.63
CA LEU A 262 12.79 -4.00 9.44
C LEU A 262 12.15 -3.41 10.70
N PRO A 263 12.84 -2.57 11.50
CA PRO A 263 12.22 -1.96 12.66
C PRO A 263 10.96 -1.14 12.31
N SER A 264 11.01 -0.34 11.25
CA SER A 264 9.86 0.43 10.76
C SER A 264 8.72 -0.45 10.32
N TYR A 265 9.00 -1.51 9.55
CA TYR A 265 7.97 -2.44 9.06
C TYR A 265 7.27 -3.14 10.23
N PHE A 266 8.00 -3.61 11.23
CA PHE A 266 7.40 -4.20 12.42
C PHE A 266 6.53 -3.19 13.17
N ARG A 267 7.04 -2.00 13.48
CA ARG A 267 6.30 -0.98 14.24
C ARG A 267 5.05 -0.46 13.55
N LEU A 268 5.07 -0.34 12.22
CA LEU A 268 3.98 0.24 11.46
C LEU A 268 2.95 -0.78 10.96
N LEU A 269 3.36 -2.03 10.78
CA LEU A 269 2.53 -3.06 10.15
C LEU A 269 2.14 -4.20 11.09
N THR A 270 2.66 -4.22 12.32
CA THR A 270 2.34 -5.21 13.33
C THR A 270 1.99 -4.54 14.67
N ASP A 271 1.48 -5.34 15.60
CA ASP A 271 1.18 -4.91 16.97
C ASP A 271 2.11 -5.60 17.99
N LEU A 272 3.31 -6.03 17.52
CA LEU A 272 4.36 -6.56 18.40
C LEU A 272 4.86 -5.48 19.38
N GLU A 273 5.15 -5.87 20.60
CA GLU A 273 5.74 -4.96 21.58
C GLU A 273 7.21 -4.66 21.23
N GLU A 274 7.73 -3.52 21.71
CA GLU A 274 9.09 -3.09 21.34
C GLU A 274 10.15 -4.10 21.75
N GLU A 275 9.99 -4.75 22.91
CA GLU A 275 10.88 -5.80 23.40
C GLU A 275 10.85 -7.04 22.49
N GLU A 276 9.70 -7.37 21.91
CA GLU A 276 9.54 -8.47 20.96
C GLU A 276 10.24 -8.15 19.63
N ILE A 277 10.09 -6.91 19.14
CA ILE A 277 10.78 -6.44 17.94
C ILE A 277 12.30 -6.45 18.15
N GLU A 278 12.78 -5.97 19.29
CA GLU A 278 14.22 -5.99 19.62
C GLU A 278 14.76 -7.43 19.67
N ALA A 279 14.01 -8.35 20.27
CA ALA A 279 14.40 -9.76 20.31
C ALA A 279 14.54 -10.38 18.91
N LEU A 280 13.59 -10.07 18.01
CA LEU A 280 13.67 -10.52 16.61
C LEU A 280 14.87 -9.94 15.88
N LEU A 281 15.14 -8.63 16.05
CA LEU A 281 16.27 -7.98 15.40
C LEU A 281 17.63 -8.51 15.93
N LYS A 282 17.72 -8.82 17.24
CA LYS A 282 18.90 -9.47 17.85
C LYS A 282 19.10 -10.89 17.33
N ALA A 283 18.05 -11.62 16.99
CA ALA A 283 18.15 -12.96 16.40
C ALA A 283 18.76 -12.95 14.99
N GLY A 284 18.83 -11.78 14.36
CA GLY A 284 19.44 -11.55 13.05
C GLY A 284 18.43 -11.21 11.95
N PRO A 285 18.88 -10.71 10.80
CA PRO A 285 17.98 -10.24 9.74
C PRO A 285 17.13 -11.36 9.12
N VAL A 286 17.69 -12.55 8.89
CA VAL A 286 16.93 -13.66 8.26
C VAL A 286 15.78 -14.14 9.15
N PRO A 287 15.96 -14.43 10.47
CA PRO A 287 14.86 -14.70 11.37
C PRO A 287 13.80 -13.60 11.41
N ALA A 288 14.23 -12.35 11.50
CA ALA A 288 13.33 -11.20 11.54
C ALA A 288 12.48 -11.09 10.25
N HIS A 289 13.10 -11.21 9.08
CA HIS A 289 12.35 -11.24 7.80
C HIS A 289 11.32 -12.37 7.75
N ARG A 290 11.69 -13.59 8.23
CA ARG A 290 10.75 -14.71 8.19
C ARG A 290 9.54 -14.49 9.08
N VAL A 291 9.74 -13.99 10.29
CA VAL A 291 8.61 -13.68 11.19
C VAL A 291 7.73 -12.58 10.59
N LEU A 292 8.31 -11.51 10.05
CA LEU A 292 7.56 -10.44 9.36
C LEU A 292 6.79 -10.99 8.16
N ALA A 293 7.45 -11.79 7.30
CA ALA A 293 6.82 -12.35 6.12
C ALA A 293 5.69 -13.32 6.48
N ARG A 294 5.85 -14.18 7.48
CA ARG A 294 4.81 -15.08 7.97
C ARG A 294 3.62 -14.34 8.52
N LEU A 295 3.82 -13.35 9.41
CA LEU A 295 2.77 -12.54 10.00
C LEU A 295 1.94 -11.82 8.95
N LEU A 296 2.58 -11.08 8.05
CA LEU A 296 1.86 -10.27 7.07
C LEU A 296 1.24 -11.13 5.97
N THR A 297 1.93 -12.14 5.46
CA THR A 297 1.37 -13.04 4.45
C THR A 297 0.14 -13.76 4.99
N ALA A 298 0.19 -14.30 6.21
CA ALA A 298 -0.96 -14.94 6.84
C ALA A 298 -2.12 -13.97 7.07
N ALA A 299 -1.84 -12.77 7.60
CA ALA A 299 -2.87 -11.79 7.88
C ALA A 299 -3.59 -11.31 6.61
N TYR A 300 -2.84 -11.02 5.55
CA TYR A 300 -3.40 -10.52 4.29
C TYR A 300 -3.98 -11.61 3.38
N ALA A 301 -3.71 -12.88 3.62
CA ALA A 301 -4.41 -13.99 2.98
C ALA A 301 -5.86 -14.15 3.48
N LEU A 302 -6.17 -13.68 4.69
CA LEU A 302 -7.52 -13.72 5.23
C LEU A 302 -8.47 -12.74 4.50
N PRO A 303 -9.78 -13.05 4.43
CA PRO A 303 -10.78 -12.12 3.90
C PRO A 303 -10.81 -10.78 4.63
N GLN A 304 -10.63 -10.81 5.95
CA GLN A 304 -10.45 -9.65 6.80
C GLN A 304 -9.25 -9.89 7.72
N ILE A 305 -8.35 -8.93 7.80
CA ILE A 305 -7.18 -9.06 8.67
C ILE A 305 -7.61 -9.07 10.15
N PRO A 306 -6.87 -9.76 11.02
CA PRO A 306 -7.18 -9.77 12.46
C PRO A 306 -7.03 -8.36 13.05
N PRO A 307 -7.75 -8.06 14.15
CA PRO A 307 -7.68 -6.76 14.82
C PRO A 307 -6.26 -6.45 15.32
N ARG A 308 -5.49 -7.47 15.64
CA ARG A 308 -4.08 -7.38 16.03
C ARG A 308 -3.22 -8.36 15.24
N ILE A 309 -2.07 -7.91 14.79
CA ILE A 309 -1.03 -8.72 14.15
C ILE A 309 0.15 -8.75 15.14
N ASP A 310 0.02 -9.57 16.18
CA ASP A 310 0.95 -9.64 17.30
C ASP A 310 1.48 -11.06 17.52
N ARG A 311 2.22 -11.25 18.61
CA ARG A 311 2.72 -12.56 19.04
C ARG A 311 1.60 -13.60 19.19
N ALA A 312 0.47 -13.22 19.81
CA ALA A 312 -0.65 -14.15 20.00
C ALA A 312 -1.21 -14.62 18.66
N PHE A 313 -1.33 -13.71 17.68
CA PHE A 313 -1.71 -14.09 16.32
C PHE A 313 -0.68 -15.05 15.69
N TYR A 314 0.62 -14.76 15.81
CA TYR A 314 1.68 -15.63 15.30
C TYR A 314 1.61 -17.05 15.87
N GLU A 315 1.44 -17.16 17.19
CA GLU A 315 1.31 -18.44 17.88
C GLU A 315 0.01 -19.17 17.52
N SER A 316 -1.08 -18.44 17.28
CA SER A 316 -2.35 -19.02 16.81
C SER A 316 -2.27 -19.65 15.42
N LEU A 317 -1.31 -19.21 14.61
CA LEU A 317 -1.01 -19.81 13.31
C LEU A 317 -0.23 -21.15 13.43
N GLY A 318 0.18 -21.54 14.63
CA GLY A 318 0.93 -22.74 14.90
C GLY A 318 2.45 -22.56 14.93
N TYR A 319 2.94 -21.34 14.89
CA TYR A 319 4.38 -21.06 15.00
C TYR A 319 4.81 -20.93 16.47
N ALA A 320 6.02 -21.39 16.79
CA ALA A 320 6.65 -21.15 18.08
C ALA A 320 7.37 -19.81 18.06
N TRP A 321 7.02 -18.89 18.99
CA TRP A 321 7.69 -17.58 19.05
C TRP A 321 9.20 -17.68 19.24
N GLU A 322 9.64 -18.54 20.14
CA GLU A 322 11.06 -18.74 20.50
C GLU A 322 11.89 -19.38 19.37
N ALA A 323 11.22 -19.95 18.35
CA ALA A 323 11.89 -20.47 17.18
C ALA A 323 12.37 -19.37 16.23
N PHE A 324 11.86 -18.13 16.35
CA PHE A 324 12.19 -16.99 15.50
C PHE A 324 12.26 -17.36 14.01
N GLY A 325 11.19 -18.01 13.51
CA GLY A 325 11.09 -18.38 12.09
C GLY A 325 11.91 -19.59 11.64
N ARG A 326 12.45 -20.39 12.54
CA ARG A 326 13.23 -21.60 12.20
C ARG A 326 12.36 -22.86 12.04
N ASP A 327 11.15 -22.86 12.54
CA ASP A 327 10.14 -23.92 12.53
C ASP A 327 9.39 -23.96 11.17
N LYS A 328 10.07 -24.42 10.12
CA LYS A 328 9.59 -24.34 8.73
C LYS A 328 8.38 -25.23 8.40
N GLU A 329 8.15 -26.28 9.19
CA GLU A 329 7.03 -27.20 9.02
C GLU A 329 5.73 -26.70 9.68
N ALA A 330 5.80 -25.59 10.43
CA ALA A 330 4.69 -25.00 11.14
C ALA A 330 3.89 -24.00 10.27
N GLY A 331 2.69 -23.64 10.73
CA GLY A 331 1.90 -22.58 10.15
C GLY A 331 0.91 -23.00 9.07
N PRO A 332 0.12 -22.04 8.54
CA PRO A 332 -0.85 -22.29 7.49
C PRO A 332 -0.20 -22.81 6.20
N GLU A 333 -0.90 -23.70 5.51
CA GLU A 333 -0.39 -24.34 4.29
C GLU A 333 0.07 -23.32 3.23
N GLU A 334 -0.73 -22.29 3.00
CA GLU A 334 -0.43 -21.25 2.01
C GLU A 334 0.88 -20.51 2.31
N VAL A 335 1.14 -20.22 3.59
CA VAL A 335 2.38 -19.56 4.02
C VAL A 335 3.56 -20.51 3.92
N ARG A 336 3.38 -21.78 4.33
CA ARG A 336 4.43 -22.81 4.19
C ARG A 336 4.84 -23.01 2.73
N ARG A 337 3.87 -23.07 1.81
CA ARG A 337 4.14 -23.17 0.36
C ARG A 337 4.92 -21.96 -0.15
N ALA A 338 4.51 -20.76 0.26
CA ALA A 338 5.20 -19.52 -0.11
C ALA A 338 6.64 -19.49 0.39
N GLU A 339 6.86 -19.91 1.64
CA GLU A 339 8.17 -20.00 2.27
C GLU A 339 9.06 -21.06 1.62
N ALA A 340 8.53 -22.27 1.38
CA ALA A 340 9.24 -23.35 0.70
C ALA A 340 9.68 -22.94 -0.71
N ARG A 341 8.77 -22.31 -1.46
CA ARG A 341 9.09 -21.78 -2.80
C ARG A 341 10.19 -20.71 -2.75
N TYR A 342 10.13 -19.81 -1.77
CA TYR A 342 11.17 -18.80 -1.58
C TYR A 342 12.53 -19.48 -1.29
N ASP A 343 12.57 -20.44 -0.38
CA ASP A 343 13.82 -21.14 0.00
C ASP A 343 14.42 -21.91 -1.17
N GLU A 344 13.59 -22.58 -1.96
CA GLU A 344 14.03 -23.34 -3.14
C GLU A 344 14.68 -22.42 -4.17
N VAL A 345 14.02 -21.29 -4.49
CA VAL A 345 14.55 -20.29 -5.44
C VAL A 345 15.82 -19.63 -4.87
N ALA A 346 15.87 -19.34 -3.59
CA ALA A 346 17.05 -18.75 -2.94
C ALA A 346 18.28 -19.67 -3.00
N LYS A 347 18.06 -20.98 -2.99
CA LYS A 347 19.13 -22.02 -3.17
C LYS A 347 19.51 -22.22 -4.64
N GLY A 348 18.86 -21.54 -5.58
CA GLY A 348 19.07 -21.68 -7.03
C GLY A 348 18.32 -22.87 -7.64
N GLY A 349 17.37 -23.45 -6.92
CA GLY A 349 16.49 -24.50 -7.39
C GLY A 349 15.38 -23.98 -8.32
N ILE A 350 14.73 -24.92 -9.00
CA ILE A 350 13.55 -24.65 -9.83
C ILE A 350 12.34 -25.12 -9.01
N PRO A 351 11.36 -24.22 -8.74
CA PRO A 351 10.17 -24.58 -7.97
C PRO A 351 9.38 -25.73 -8.65
N GLU A 352 8.80 -26.62 -7.86
CA GLU A 352 7.98 -27.71 -8.39
C GLU A 352 6.75 -27.18 -9.12
N GLU A 353 6.08 -26.17 -8.55
CA GLU A 353 4.93 -25.50 -9.16
C GLU A 353 5.36 -24.23 -9.89
N ILE A 354 5.33 -24.28 -11.22
CA ILE A 354 5.61 -23.14 -12.10
C ILE A 354 4.48 -23.01 -13.13
N PRO A 355 4.15 -21.77 -13.58
CA PRO A 355 3.16 -21.56 -14.64
C PRO A 355 3.50 -22.37 -15.88
N GLU A 356 2.46 -22.92 -16.52
CA GLU A 356 2.61 -23.66 -17.78
C GLU A 356 1.99 -22.85 -18.94
N VAL A 357 2.70 -22.78 -20.07
CA VAL A 357 2.26 -22.12 -21.29
C VAL A 357 2.37 -23.11 -22.44
N THR A 358 1.29 -23.21 -23.20
CA THR A 358 1.21 -24.04 -24.40
C THR A 358 1.62 -23.22 -25.62
N ILE A 359 2.58 -23.72 -26.39
CA ILE A 359 3.09 -23.08 -27.61
C ILE A 359 2.39 -23.73 -28.83
N PRO A 360 1.74 -22.93 -29.70
CA PRO A 360 1.10 -23.47 -30.89
C PRO A 360 2.12 -24.10 -31.84
N ALA A 361 1.77 -25.25 -32.43
CA ALA A 361 2.63 -25.94 -33.40
C ALA A 361 2.96 -25.06 -34.63
N SER A 362 2.10 -24.10 -34.96
CA SER A 362 2.31 -23.12 -36.04
C SER A 362 3.51 -22.18 -35.82
N GLU A 363 3.99 -22.04 -34.59
CA GLU A 363 5.16 -21.23 -34.25
C GLU A 363 6.50 -22.00 -34.48
N LEU A 364 6.42 -23.30 -34.73
CA LEU A 364 7.61 -24.12 -34.98
C LEU A 364 7.97 -24.15 -36.46
N LYS A 365 9.26 -24.10 -36.74
CA LYS A 365 9.84 -24.38 -38.06
C LYS A 365 10.71 -25.62 -37.94
N GLU A 366 10.40 -26.64 -38.74
CA GLU A 366 11.13 -27.93 -38.69
C GLU A 366 11.22 -28.53 -37.26
N GLY A 367 10.13 -28.42 -36.48
CA GLY A 367 10.04 -28.92 -35.10
C GLY A 367 10.76 -28.10 -34.04
N ARG A 368 11.29 -26.94 -34.40
CA ARG A 368 12.04 -26.06 -33.50
C ARG A 368 11.48 -24.66 -33.49
N ILE A 369 11.75 -23.92 -32.42
CA ILE A 369 11.38 -22.53 -32.25
C ILE A 369 12.60 -21.69 -31.83
N TRP A 370 12.69 -20.49 -32.38
CA TRP A 370 13.73 -19.54 -31.98
C TRP A 370 13.57 -19.13 -30.51
N VAL A 371 14.66 -19.27 -29.74
CA VAL A 371 14.68 -19.06 -28.30
C VAL A 371 14.10 -17.68 -27.88
N ALA A 372 14.45 -16.60 -28.59
CA ALA A 372 13.92 -15.28 -28.26
C ALA A 372 12.39 -15.20 -28.45
N ARG A 373 11.85 -15.85 -29.50
CA ARG A 373 10.42 -15.94 -29.74
C ARG A 373 9.73 -16.76 -28.65
N LEU A 374 10.36 -17.86 -28.23
CA LEU A 374 9.84 -18.73 -27.17
C LEU A 374 9.68 -17.98 -25.85
N PHE A 375 10.67 -17.20 -25.42
CA PHE A 375 10.57 -16.39 -24.19
C PHE A 375 9.52 -15.30 -24.28
N THR A 376 9.29 -14.73 -25.45
CA THR A 376 8.24 -13.71 -25.69
C THR A 376 6.86 -14.35 -25.63
N LEU A 377 6.64 -15.50 -26.26
CA LEU A 377 5.38 -16.23 -26.19
C LEU A 377 5.05 -16.74 -24.80
N ALA A 378 6.08 -17.14 -24.04
CA ALA A 378 5.93 -17.54 -22.66
C ALA A 378 5.65 -16.37 -21.70
N GLY A 379 5.59 -15.12 -22.18
CA GLY A 379 5.33 -13.94 -21.34
C GLY A 379 6.48 -13.52 -20.43
N LEU A 380 7.68 -14.10 -20.61
CA LEU A 380 8.85 -13.76 -19.82
C LEU A 380 9.58 -12.53 -20.33
N THR A 381 9.40 -12.16 -21.59
CA THR A 381 9.93 -10.93 -22.18
C THR A 381 8.88 -10.21 -23.00
N PRO A 382 8.87 -8.86 -23.03
CA PRO A 382 7.87 -8.11 -23.78
C PRO A 382 8.09 -8.17 -25.29
N SER A 383 9.30 -8.53 -25.74
CA SER A 383 9.66 -8.61 -27.15
C SER A 383 10.87 -9.52 -27.39
N ASN A 384 11.02 -9.97 -28.65
CA ASN A 384 12.17 -10.76 -29.09
C ASN A 384 13.49 -9.96 -28.97
N ALA A 385 13.44 -8.64 -29.15
CA ALA A 385 14.61 -7.78 -29.00
C ALA A 385 15.10 -7.75 -27.56
N GLU A 386 14.19 -7.65 -26.60
CA GLU A 386 14.51 -7.71 -25.18
C GLU A 386 15.05 -9.09 -24.77
N ALA A 387 14.44 -10.17 -25.27
CA ALA A 387 14.93 -11.51 -25.04
C ALA A 387 16.40 -11.68 -25.52
N ARG A 388 16.73 -11.21 -26.73
CA ARG A 388 18.10 -11.23 -27.24
C ARG A 388 19.08 -10.45 -26.35
N ARG A 389 18.69 -9.26 -25.92
CA ARG A 389 19.49 -8.44 -25.02
C ARG A 389 19.75 -9.15 -23.71
N LEU A 390 18.72 -9.77 -23.13
CA LEU A 390 18.84 -10.52 -21.88
C LEU A 390 19.71 -11.77 -22.03
N ILE A 391 19.68 -12.47 -23.17
CA ILE A 391 20.58 -13.61 -23.44
C ILE A 391 22.04 -13.14 -23.47
N GLN A 392 22.33 -12.02 -24.17
CA GLN A 392 23.66 -11.43 -24.21
C GLN A 392 24.18 -11.06 -22.81
N ASN A 393 23.27 -10.60 -21.92
CA ASN A 393 23.56 -10.26 -20.52
C ASN A 393 23.44 -11.46 -19.56
N ARG A 394 23.31 -12.69 -20.04
CA ARG A 394 23.18 -13.93 -19.25
C ARG A 394 22.00 -13.90 -18.28
N GLY A 395 20.95 -13.18 -18.59
CA GLY A 395 19.75 -13.00 -17.78
C GLY A 395 18.66 -14.07 -17.99
N LEU A 396 18.82 -14.95 -18.98
CA LEU A 396 17.88 -16.02 -19.31
C LEU A 396 18.53 -17.40 -19.17
N ARG A 397 17.70 -18.38 -18.77
CA ARG A 397 18.11 -19.79 -18.69
C ARG A 397 17.08 -20.69 -19.36
N LEU A 398 17.54 -21.79 -19.90
CA LEU A 398 16.75 -22.88 -20.43
C LEU A 398 17.10 -24.16 -19.69
N ASP A 399 16.12 -24.80 -19.04
CA ASP A 399 16.30 -26.00 -18.21
C ASP A 399 17.43 -25.87 -17.16
N GLY A 400 17.58 -24.67 -16.58
CA GLY A 400 18.60 -24.34 -15.59
C GLY A 400 19.94 -23.86 -16.15
N GLU A 401 20.20 -24.05 -17.43
CA GLU A 401 21.45 -23.63 -18.08
C GLU A 401 21.36 -22.19 -18.61
N VAL A 402 22.42 -21.40 -18.39
CA VAL A 402 22.50 -20.02 -18.87
C VAL A 402 22.55 -19.99 -20.38
N LEU A 403 21.63 -19.25 -20.99
CA LEU A 403 21.62 -19.01 -22.42
C LEU A 403 22.71 -18.00 -22.80
N THR A 404 23.50 -18.36 -23.81
CA THR A 404 24.57 -17.52 -24.36
C THR A 404 24.41 -17.25 -25.86
N ASP A 405 23.68 -18.13 -26.55
CA ASP A 405 23.40 -17.99 -27.99
C ASP A 405 22.02 -17.40 -28.22
N PRO A 406 21.93 -16.12 -28.72
CA PRO A 406 20.65 -15.48 -28.98
C PRO A 406 19.94 -16.02 -30.23
N MET A 407 20.58 -16.87 -31.01
CA MET A 407 20.04 -17.48 -32.25
C MET A 407 19.63 -18.95 -32.06
N LEU A 408 19.77 -19.48 -30.86
CA LEU A 408 19.47 -20.87 -30.54
C LEU A 408 18.05 -21.26 -30.99
N GLN A 409 17.94 -22.43 -31.61
CA GLN A 409 16.68 -23.07 -31.94
C GLN A 409 16.38 -24.16 -30.94
N VAL A 410 15.23 -24.04 -30.24
CA VAL A 410 14.82 -24.92 -29.17
C VAL A 410 13.84 -25.97 -29.69
N ASP A 411 14.13 -27.22 -29.40
CA ASP A 411 13.22 -28.35 -29.63
C ASP A 411 12.19 -28.45 -28.48
N LEU A 412 10.90 -28.53 -28.81
CA LEU A 412 9.77 -28.68 -27.90
C LEU A 412 9.17 -30.10 -27.92
N SER A 413 9.90 -31.11 -28.38
CA SER A 413 9.46 -32.52 -28.31
C SER A 413 9.19 -32.99 -26.86
N ARG A 414 9.72 -32.26 -25.89
CA ARG A 414 9.42 -32.40 -24.45
C ARG A 414 9.18 -31.04 -23.80
N PRO A 415 8.48 -30.99 -22.66
CA PRO A 415 8.35 -29.74 -21.89
C PRO A 415 9.72 -29.16 -21.53
N ARG A 416 9.84 -27.84 -21.63
CA ARG A 416 11.07 -27.10 -21.31
C ARG A 416 10.79 -26.07 -20.21
N ILE A 417 11.78 -25.79 -19.38
CA ILE A 417 11.69 -24.79 -18.33
C ILE A 417 12.46 -23.55 -18.73
N LEU A 418 11.73 -22.44 -18.87
CA LEU A 418 12.29 -21.12 -19.13
C LEU A 418 12.44 -20.36 -17.84
N GLN A 419 13.56 -19.65 -17.67
CA GLN A 419 13.81 -18.82 -16.50
C GLN A 419 14.33 -17.45 -16.89
N ARG A 420 13.74 -16.39 -16.31
CA ARG A 420 14.25 -15.03 -16.38
C ARG A 420 14.69 -14.54 -15.01
N GLY A 421 15.97 -14.14 -14.89
CA GLY A 421 16.52 -13.75 -13.60
C GLY A 421 16.58 -14.93 -12.63
N LYS A 422 16.38 -14.66 -11.34
CA LYS A 422 16.48 -15.69 -10.28
C LYS A 422 15.15 -16.37 -9.97
N ASP A 423 14.00 -15.78 -10.35
CA ASP A 423 12.72 -16.07 -9.70
C ASP A 423 11.50 -16.15 -10.65
N ARG A 424 11.67 -15.90 -11.94
CA ARG A 424 10.62 -16.04 -12.94
C ARG A 424 10.80 -17.28 -13.76
N PHE A 425 9.90 -18.24 -13.59
CA PHE A 425 9.93 -19.55 -14.26
C PHE A 425 8.62 -19.76 -15.03
N VAL A 426 8.71 -20.38 -16.18
CA VAL A 426 7.57 -20.86 -16.97
C VAL A 426 7.92 -22.20 -17.58
N ARG A 427 7.02 -23.18 -17.45
CA ARG A 427 7.10 -24.44 -18.20
C ARG A 427 6.40 -24.24 -19.54
N VAL A 428 7.07 -24.57 -20.62
CA VAL A 428 6.48 -24.52 -21.96
C VAL A 428 6.37 -25.93 -22.53
N ARG A 429 5.24 -26.19 -23.18
CA ARG A 429 5.04 -27.43 -23.94
C ARG A 429 4.39 -27.09 -25.28
N LEU A 430 4.50 -28.00 -26.23
CA LEU A 430 3.81 -27.92 -27.51
C LEU A 430 2.29 -28.15 -27.28
N SER A 431 1.43 -27.45 -28.03
CA SER A 431 0.03 -27.81 -28.10
C SER A 431 -0.15 -29.14 -28.82
N ASP A 432 -1.02 -29.98 -28.27
CA ASP A 432 -1.45 -31.21 -28.93
C ASP A 432 -2.02 -30.92 -30.31
#